data_49ebb88795eb5ec9453f62048bbf470c
#
_entry.id   49ebb88795eb5ec9453f62048bbf470c
#
_cell.length_a   1.000
_cell.length_b   1.000
_cell.length_c   1.000
_cell.angle_alpha   90.00
_cell.angle_beta   90.00
_cell.angle_gamma   90.00
#
_symmetry.space_group_name_H-M   'P 1'
#
loop_
_entity.id
_entity.type
_entity.pdbx_description
1 polymer ?
#
loop_
_entity_poly.entity_id
_entity_poly.type
_entity_poly.pdbx_seq_one_letter_code
_entity_poly.pdbx_strand_id
1 'polypeptide(L)'
;MLYLSVATSASPAHSDASSSVTRPKPKSKRMRLLLLIAIVVIALVCAVWYFLTRYTESTNDAYLQADSVTLAPKVSGNIVAVLVNDNQLVKAGDPLVRIENDQYQARVNEMQATIKAREAAIERARADITRQQAEIEQAQAQYASAQVQLRYASHEYDRYRPLAASGAEASEHLADLKRSRDAAQADVAANAAAVKAASAQIATLKAQIVQSEAELASSRASLAQSDIDLRNTLVSSPIDGVVGNRTVRVGQYVQPGTRMLTVVPLNDIYLTANFKETQLTNMRPGQPATLHVDALPDLNIKGVVDSFSPGTGSQFALLPPENATGNFTKIVQRVPVKIRINASPEERKRLLPGMSVTVDVDTHEQGAGK
;
A
#
# COMPACT_ATOMS: atom_id res chain seq x y z
N MET A 1 -37.90 9.14 69.05
CA MET A 1 -39.12 9.69 69.74
C MET A 1 -40.25 8.94 69.14
N LEU A 2 -40.77 7.95 69.87
CA LEU A 2 -41.99 8.00 70.71
C LEU A 2 -43.22 7.80 69.80
N TYR A 3 -44.15 6.93 69.94
CA TYR A 3 -44.69 6.03 70.99
C TYR A 3 -45.91 5.35 70.23
N LEU A 4 -46.11 4.06 70.33
CA LEU A 4 -46.96 3.33 71.23
C LEU A 4 -48.44 3.74 71.22
N SER A 5 -49.37 2.81 70.98
CA SER A 5 -50.18 2.14 72.05
C SER A 5 -51.41 1.48 71.36
N VAL A 6 -51.60 0.21 71.39
CA VAL A 6 -52.20 -0.69 72.42
C VAL A 6 -53.73 -0.61 72.57
N ALA A 7 -54.33 -1.81 72.29
CA ALA A 7 -55.40 -2.56 73.01
C ALA A 7 -56.84 -2.03 72.88
N THR A 8 -57.92 -2.79 72.91
CA THR A 8 -58.26 -4.03 73.61
C THR A 8 -59.75 -4.36 73.33
N SER A 9 -60.00 -5.67 73.13
CA SER A 9 -61.15 -6.49 73.56
C SER A 9 -62.60 -6.05 73.37
N ALA A 10 -63.40 -6.92 72.79
CA ALA A 10 -64.41 -7.73 73.49
C ALA A 10 -65.32 -8.50 72.49
N SER A 11 -65.45 -9.82 72.74
CA SER A 11 -66.50 -10.73 72.29
C SER A 11 -67.68 -10.58 73.25
N PRO A 12 -68.84 -11.22 73.05
CA PRO A 12 -69.39 -12.19 72.06
C PRO A 12 -70.82 -11.90 71.63
N ALA A 13 -71.31 -12.67 70.62
CA ALA A 13 -72.65 -13.29 70.70
C ALA A 13 -72.90 -14.22 69.51
N HIS A 14 -73.40 -15.40 69.81
CA HIS A 14 -73.96 -16.45 68.96
C HIS A 14 -75.06 -15.96 68.09
N SER A 15 -75.15 -16.45 66.83
CA SER A 15 -76.37 -16.92 66.19
C SER A 15 -76.05 -17.94 65.10
N ASP A 16 -76.62 -19.12 65.23
CA ASP A 16 -76.68 -20.21 64.32
C ASP A 16 -77.28 -19.77 62.98
N ALA A 17 -76.62 -20.09 61.86
CA ALA A 17 -77.25 -20.20 60.56
C ALA A 17 -76.56 -21.30 59.73
N SER A 18 -77.31 -22.32 59.50
CA SER A 18 -77.12 -23.52 58.69
C SER A 18 -76.42 -23.23 57.35
N SER A 19 -75.19 -23.66 57.15
CA SER A 19 -74.51 -23.62 55.86
C SER A 19 -74.95 -24.81 55.00
N SER A 20 -75.75 -24.52 53.96
CA SER A 20 -76.00 -25.43 52.88
C SER A 20 -74.69 -25.67 52.06
N VAL A 21 -74.13 -26.88 52.17
CA VAL A 21 -73.04 -27.37 51.36
C VAL A 21 -73.48 -27.53 49.91
N THR A 22 -73.19 -26.58 49.06
CA THR A 22 -73.39 -26.70 47.63
C THR A 22 -72.31 -27.57 47.03
N ARG A 23 -72.57 -28.84 46.70
CA ARG A 23 -71.68 -29.75 45.93
C ARG A 23 -71.40 -29.18 44.56
N PRO A 24 -70.15 -29.07 44.10
CA PRO A 24 -69.88 -28.64 42.73
C PRO A 24 -70.38 -29.71 41.76
N LYS A 25 -71.18 -29.26 40.76
CA LYS A 25 -71.60 -30.08 39.65
C LYS A 25 -70.44 -30.62 38.88
N PRO A 26 -70.45 -31.89 38.42
CA PRO A 26 -69.36 -32.47 37.65
C PRO A 26 -69.25 -31.70 36.31
N LYS A 27 -68.09 -31.00 36.10
CA LYS A 27 -67.82 -30.35 34.81
C LYS A 27 -67.82 -31.43 33.72
N SER A 28 -68.68 -31.20 32.69
CA SER A 28 -68.98 -32.15 31.62
C SER A 28 -67.70 -32.66 30.99
N LYS A 29 -67.64 -33.98 30.68
CA LYS A 29 -66.50 -34.62 30.00
C LYS A 29 -66.02 -33.86 28.77
N ARG A 30 -66.93 -33.11 28.10
CA ARG A 30 -66.62 -32.24 26.96
C ARG A 30 -65.75 -31.02 27.33
N MET A 31 -65.90 -30.42 28.51
CA MET A 31 -65.09 -29.28 28.97
C MET A 31 -63.67 -29.73 29.34
N ARG A 32 -63.48 -30.93 29.90
CA ARG A 32 -62.14 -31.52 30.15
C ARG A 32 -61.44 -31.90 28.84
N LEU A 33 -62.19 -32.38 27.84
CA LEU A 33 -61.64 -32.69 26.52
C LEU A 33 -61.21 -31.40 25.77
N LEU A 34 -61.99 -30.33 25.84
CA LEU A 34 -61.62 -29.05 25.25
C LEU A 34 -60.39 -28.42 25.92
N LEU A 35 -60.27 -28.56 27.25
CA LEU A 35 -59.11 -28.10 28.00
C LEU A 35 -57.81 -28.90 27.66
N LEU A 36 -57.94 -30.23 27.46
CA LEU A 36 -56.84 -31.06 26.95
C LEU A 36 -56.41 -30.68 25.55
N ILE A 37 -57.38 -30.46 24.64
CA ILE A 37 -57.08 -30.03 23.27
C ILE A 37 -56.35 -28.65 23.28
N ALA A 38 -56.82 -27.71 24.11
CA ALA A 38 -56.19 -26.41 24.24
C ALA A 38 -54.72 -26.49 24.76
N ILE A 39 -54.48 -27.37 25.75
CA ILE A 39 -53.13 -27.65 26.27
C ILE A 39 -52.22 -28.24 25.20
N VAL A 40 -52.75 -29.21 24.42
CA VAL A 40 -51.96 -29.83 23.32
C VAL A 40 -51.63 -28.82 22.23
N VAL A 41 -52.59 -27.94 21.85
CA VAL A 41 -52.39 -26.89 20.88
C VAL A 41 -51.33 -25.89 21.39
N ILE A 42 -51.42 -25.45 22.64
CA ILE A 42 -50.43 -24.54 23.27
C ILE A 42 -49.06 -25.21 23.30
N ALA A 43 -48.97 -26.51 23.72
CA ALA A 43 -47.73 -27.24 23.74
C ALA A 43 -47.15 -27.39 22.34
N LEU A 44 -47.98 -27.60 21.31
CA LEU A 44 -47.55 -27.70 19.91
C LEU A 44 -47.04 -26.36 19.39
N VAL A 45 -47.76 -25.25 19.69
CA VAL A 45 -47.32 -23.88 19.36
C VAL A 45 -46.01 -23.53 20.06
N CYS A 46 -45.87 -23.85 21.34
CA CYS A 46 -44.63 -23.65 22.09
C CYS A 46 -43.50 -24.51 21.53
N ALA A 47 -43.74 -25.76 21.16
CA ALA A 47 -42.76 -26.64 20.54
C ALA A 47 -42.30 -26.11 19.17
N VAL A 48 -43.25 -25.66 18.29
CA VAL A 48 -42.91 -25.06 17.00
C VAL A 48 -42.12 -23.79 17.20
N TRP A 49 -42.57 -22.89 18.10
CA TRP A 49 -41.86 -21.66 18.44
C TRP A 49 -40.43 -21.95 18.97
N TYR A 50 -40.28 -22.93 19.86
CA TYR A 50 -38.99 -23.37 20.39
C TYR A 50 -38.06 -23.91 19.28
N PHE A 51 -38.57 -24.73 18.36
CA PHE A 51 -37.82 -25.25 17.24
C PHE A 51 -37.42 -24.16 16.24
N LEU A 52 -38.25 -23.18 15.96
CA LEU A 52 -37.94 -22.06 15.07
C LEU A 52 -36.92 -21.09 15.65
N THR A 53 -36.96 -20.83 16.96
CA THR A 53 -36.07 -19.87 17.61
C THR A 53 -34.72 -20.48 18.01
N ARG A 54 -34.64 -21.82 18.09
CA ARG A 54 -33.42 -22.54 18.53
C ARG A 54 -32.22 -22.39 17.58
N TYR A 55 -32.49 -22.11 16.32
CA TYR A 55 -31.46 -22.06 15.26
C TYR A 55 -31.14 -20.64 14.80
N THR A 56 -31.68 -19.62 15.45
CA THR A 56 -31.37 -18.22 15.15
C THR A 56 -30.50 -17.64 16.24
N GLU A 57 -29.29 -17.24 15.88
CA GLU A 57 -28.36 -16.53 16.79
C GLU A 57 -28.40 -15.05 16.49
N SER A 58 -28.71 -14.23 17.49
CA SER A 58 -28.88 -12.79 17.35
C SER A 58 -27.86 -12.00 18.16
N THR A 59 -27.39 -10.89 17.60
CA THR A 59 -26.58 -9.89 18.30
C THR A 59 -26.93 -8.47 17.87
N ASN A 60 -26.98 -7.55 18.83
CA ASN A 60 -27.13 -6.11 18.62
C ASN A 60 -25.76 -5.36 18.73
N ASP A 61 -24.69 -6.09 19.01
CA ASP A 61 -23.34 -5.54 19.05
C ASP A 61 -22.66 -5.74 17.69
N ALA A 62 -23.19 -5.04 16.69
CA ALA A 62 -22.72 -5.12 15.32
C ALA A 62 -22.71 -3.74 14.66
N TYR A 63 -21.67 -3.48 13.89
CA TYR A 63 -21.44 -2.19 13.25
C TYR A 63 -21.04 -2.36 11.80
N LEU A 64 -21.56 -1.50 10.94
CA LEU A 64 -21.07 -1.38 9.57
C LEU A 64 -19.65 -0.82 9.57
N GLN A 65 -18.78 -1.42 8.79
CA GLN A 65 -17.38 -1.01 8.62
C GLN A 65 -17.03 -0.88 7.14
N ALA A 66 -16.05 -0.05 6.85
CA ALA A 66 -15.41 0.06 5.53
C ALA A 66 -13.92 0.30 5.72
N ASP A 67 -13.12 -0.24 4.82
CA ASP A 67 -11.66 -0.07 4.84
C ASP A 67 -11.30 1.33 4.31
N SER A 68 -11.47 2.34 5.17
CA SER A 68 -11.21 3.74 4.85
C SER A 68 -9.71 4.01 4.73
N VAL A 69 -9.34 4.83 3.74
CA VAL A 69 -7.96 5.24 3.50
C VAL A 69 -7.74 6.66 4.02
N THR A 70 -6.88 6.79 5.02
CA THR A 70 -6.43 8.10 5.49
C THR A 70 -5.27 8.58 4.64
N LEU A 71 -5.42 9.74 4.04
CA LEU A 71 -4.43 10.35 3.17
C LEU A 71 -3.50 11.26 3.95
N ALA A 72 -2.20 11.09 3.70
CA ALA A 72 -1.14 11.92 4.20
C ALA A 72 -0.23 12.36 3.03
N PRO A 73 0.36 13.57 3.07
CA PRO A 73 1.28 14.00 2.03
C PRO A 73 2.59 13.20 2.12
N LYS A 74 3.26 13.04 0.98
CA LYS A 74 4.60 12.44 0.89
C LYS A 74 5.69 13.51 0.90
N VAL A 75 5.32 14.77 0.69
CA VAL A 75 6.20 15.93 0.64
C VAL A 75 5.69 17.02 1.59
N SER A 76 6.57 17.92 2.02
CA SER A 76 6.22 19.04 2.90
C SER A 76 5.91 20.30 2.09
N GLY A 77 5.09 21.18 2.65
CA GLY A 77 4.80 22.48 2.04
C GLY A 77 3.50 23.08 2.54
N ASN A 78 3.18 24.29 2.06
CA ASN A 78 1.92 24.95 2.36
C ASN A 78 0.80 24.41 1.44
N ILE A 79 -0.40 24.28 1.96
CA ILE A 79 -1.57 23.94 1.14
C ILE A 79 -2.02 25.18 0.37
N VAL A 80 -1.93 25.10 -0.94
CA VAL A 80 -2.38 26.17 -1.85
C VAL A 80 -3.88 26.07 -2.12
N ALA A 81 -4.39 24.84 -2.28
CA ALA A 81 -5.80 24.62 -2.55
C ALA A 81 -6.26 23.27 -1.99
N VAL A 82 -7.47 23.25 -1.48
CA VAL A 82 -8.23 22.03 -1.19
C VAL A 82 -9.34 21.98 -2.23
N LEU A 83 -9.30 20.94 -3.07
CA LEU A 83 -10.12 20.85 -4.30
C LEU A 83 -11.44 20.11 -4.07
N VAL A 84 -11.65 19.58 -2.85
CA VAL A 84 -12.82 18.81 -2.47
C VAL A 84 -13.45 19.32 -1.19
N ASN A 85 -14.76 19.12 -1.08
CA ASN A 85 -15.54 19.43 0.10
C ASN A 85 -15.77 18.17 0.96
N ASP A 86 -16.17 18.39 2.22
CA ASP A 86 -16.61 17.29 3.08
C ASP A 86 -17.84 16.61 2.47
N ASN A 87 -17.91 15.29 2.58
CA ASN A 87 -18.97 14.44 2.03
C ASN A 87 -19.08 14.43 0.49
N GLN A 88 -18.06 14.90 -0.22
CA GLN A 88 -18.02 14.86 -1.68
C GLN A 88 -17.62 13.46 -2.17
N LEU A 89 -18.33 12.97 -3.19
CA LEU A 89 -17.96 11.75 -3.91
C LEU A 89 -16.73 12.02 -4.78
N VAL A 90 -15.74 11.14 -4.72
CA VAL A 90 -14.50 11.21 -5.49
C VAL A 90 -14.17 9.84 -6.09
N LYS A 91 -13.48 9.87 -7.22
CA LYS A 91 -12.96 8.67 -7.90
C LYS A 91 -11.47 8.51 -7.66
N ALA A 92 -10.99 7.29 -7.85
CA ALA A 92 -9.55 7.04 -7.87
C ALA A 92 -8.86 7.91 -8.94
N GLY A 93 -7.80 8.62 -8.52
CA GLY A 93 -7.07 9.59 -9.35
C GLY A 93 -7.56 11.04 -9.24
N ASP A 94 -8.74 11.31 -8.70
CA ASP A 94 -9.22 12.69 -8.55
C ASP A 94 -8.29 13.49 -7.63
N PRO A 95 -7.92 14.74 -8.01
CA PRO A 95 -7.08 15.59 -7.20
C PRO A 95 -7.85 16.13 -5.99
N LEU A 96 -7.29 15.97 -4.81
CA LEU A 96 -7.93 16.34 -3.54
C LEU A 96 -7.32 17.57 -2.90
N VAL A 97 -5.98 17.61 -2.84
CA VAL A 97 -5.23 18.68 -2.19
C VAL A 97 -4.03 19.04 -3.04
N ARG A 98 -3.77 20.34 -3.18
CA ARG A 98 -2.58 20.87 -3.85
C ARG A 98 -1.68 21.53 -2.81
N ILE A 99 -0.45 21.04 -2.74
CA ILE A 99 0.64 21.60 -1.95
C ILE A 99 1.42 22.56 -2.86
N GLU A 100 2.03 23.58 -2.30
CA GLU A 100 2.89 24.54 -2.98
C GLU A 100 4.02 23.78 -3.72
N ASN A 101 4.13 24.00 -5.03
CA ASN A 101 5.03 23.21 -5.88
C ASN A 101 6.23 24.00 -6.43
N ASP A 102 6.34 25.30 -6.13
CA ASP A 102 7.34 26.19 -6.73
C ASP A 102 8.77 25.72 -6.47
N GLN A 103 9.08 25.32 -5.23
CA GLN A 103 10.39 24.79 -4.87
C GLN A 103 10.71 23.44 -5.56
N TYR A 104 9.69 22.59 -5.74
CA TYR A 104 9.84 21.28 -6.41
C TYR A 104 10.02 21.47 -7.91
N GLN A 105 9.29 22.42 -8.52
CA GLN A 105 9.47 22.77 -9.93
C GLN A 105 10.86 23.40 -10.17
N ALA A 106 11.32 24.27 -9.28
CA ALA A 106 12.67 24.84 -9.35
C ALA A 106 13.74 23.71 -9.28
N ARG A 107 13.54 22.73 -8.43
CA ARG A 107 14.44 21.58 -8.31
C ARG A 107 14.48 20.73 -9.58
N VAL A 108 13.34 20.48 -10.20
CA VAL A 108 13.25 19.77 -11.50
C VAL A 108 14.03 20.56 -12.57
N ASN A 109 13.84 21.89 -12.65
CA ASN A 109 14.54 22.74 -13.61
C ASN A 109 16.07 22.74 -13.36
N GLU A 110 16.51 22.76 -12.11
CA GLU A 110 17.93 22.64 -11.73
C GLU A 110 18.55 21.32 -12.21
N MET A 111 17.83 20.21 -11.98
CA MET A 111 18.31 18.88 -12.43
C MET A 111 18.34 18.78 -13.95
N GLN A 112 17.37 19.34 -14.65
CA GLN A 112 17.37 19.40 -16.12
C GLN A 112 18.57 20.22 -16.66
N ALA A 113 18.88 21.34 -16.04
CA ALA A 113 20.06 22.14 -16.41
C ALA A 113 21.36 21.36 -16.17
N THR A 114 21.44 20.63 -15.06
CA THR A 114 22.58 19.76 -14.74
C THR A 114 22.77 18.67 -15.79
N ILE A 115 21.69 18.02 -16.22
CA ILE A 115 21.73 17.03 -17.30
C ILE A 115 22.29 17.62 -18.60
N LYS A 116 21.80 18.80 -19.02
CA LYS A 116 22.30 19.49 -20.21
C LYS A 116 23.79 19.80 -20.12
N ALA A 117 24.25 20.21 -18.92
CA ALA A 117 25.69 20.45 -18.69
C ALA A 117 26.53 19.17 -18.80
N ARG A 118 26.01 18.03 -18.31
CA ARG A 118 26.70 16.72 -18.44
C ARG A 118 26.69 16.23 -19.89
N GLU A 119 25.61 16.39 -20.61
CA GLU A 119 25.54 16.07 -22.06
C GLU A 119 26.54 16.91 -22.87
N ALA A 120 26.67 18.20 -22.58
CA ALA A 120 27.66 19.06 -23.23
C ALA A 120 29.11 18.64 -22.88
N ALA A 121 29.36 18.13 -21.67
CA ALA A 121 30.68 17.58 -21.30
C ALA A 121 31.05 16.32 -22.10
N ILE A 122 30.07 15.43 -22.36
CA ILE A 122 30.26 14.25 -23.20
C ILE A 122 30.56 14.66 -24.63
N GLU A 123 29.83 15.62 -25.21
CA GLU A 123 30.09 16.11 -26.55
C GLU A 123 31.48 16.76 -26.70
N ARG A 124 31.93 17.47 -25.66
CA ARG A 124 33.32 17.99 -25.61
C ARG A 124 34.32 16.84 -25.64
N ALA A 125 34.15 15.82 -24.80
CA ALA A 125 35.06 14.67 -24.77
C ALA A 125 35.05 13.91 -26.10
N ARG A 126 33.94 13.84 -26.82
CA ARG A 126 33.85 13.28 -28.19
C ARG A 126 34.64 14.12 -29.22
N ALA A 127 34.52 15.43 -29.15
CA ALA A 127 35.31 16.33 -29.99
C ALA A 127 36.85 16.19 -29.70
N ASP A 128 37.21 15.99 -28.45
CA ASP A 128 38.61 15.74 -28.07
C ASP A 128 39.13 14.40 -28.65
N ILE A 129 38.29 13.36 -28.74
CA ILE A 129 38.67 12.11 -29.44
C ILE A 129 38.88 12.37 -30.93
N THR A 130 38.02 13.16 -31.59
CA THR A 130 38.19 13.50 -33.01
C THR A 130 39.51 14.25 -33.26
N ARG A 131 39.85 15.21 -32.38
CA ARG A 131 41.14 15.91 -32.44
C ARG A 131 42.31 14.92 -32.26
N GLN A 132 42.23 14.03 -31.27
CA GLN A 132 43.27 13.02 -31.01
C GLN A 132 43.47 12.04 -32.18
N GLN A 133 42.39 11.72 -32.91
CA GLN A 133 42.46 10.90 -34.14
C GLN A 133 43.27 11.61 -35.23
N ALA A 134 43.09 12.92 -35.41
CA ALA A 134 43.94 13.69 -36.35
C ALA A 134 45.41 13.72 -35.95
N GLU A 135 45.72 13.83 -34.63
CA GLU A 135 47.08 13.73 -34.11
C GLU A 135 47.70 12.37 -34.36
N ILE A 136 46.92 11.28 -34.26
CA ILE A 136 47.41 9.92 -34.60
C ILE A 136 47.71 9.84 -36.10
N GLU A 137 46.83 10.35 -36.97
CA GLU A 137 47.08 10.37 -38.43
C GLU A 137 48.37 11.14 -38.77
N GLN A 138 48.58 12.27 -38.13
CA GLN A 138 49.85 13.04 -38.29
C GLN A 138 51.06 12.23 -37.85
N ALA A 139 51.03 11.57 -36.67
CA ALA A 139 52.12 10.72 -36.19
C ALA A 139 52.36 9.53 -37.10
N GLN A 140 51.32 8.91 -37.67
CA GLN A 140 51.42 7.83 -38.65
C GLN A 140 52.06 8.28 -39.96
N ALA A 141 51.78 9.49 -40.46
CA ALA A 141 52.43 10.06 -41.64
C ALA A 141 53.91 10.28 -41.39
N GLN A 142 54.33 10.77 -40.20
CA GLN A 142 55.71 10.92 -39.80
C GLN A 142 56.42 9.57 -39.72
N TYR A 143 55.77 8.56 -39.10
CA TYR A 143 56.29 7.19 -39.05
C TYR A 143 56.48 6.59 -40.45
N ALA A 144 55.51 6.76 -41.36
CA ALA A 144 55.64 6.32 -42.74
C ALA A 144 56.80 7.00 -43.49
N SER A 145 57.00 8.30 -43.29
CA SER A 145 58.16 9.05 -43.83
C SER A 145 59.48 8.48 -43.34
N ALA A 146 59.59 8.25 -42.00
CA ALA A 146 60.81 7.63 -41.41
C ALA A 146 61.12 6.24 -41.97
N GLN A 147 60.07 5.42 -42.22
CA GLN A 147 60.22 4.11 -42.86
C GLN A 147 60.75 4.21 -44.29
N VAL A 148 60.33 5.21 -45.08
CA VAL A 148 60.84 5.45 -46.40
C VAL A 148 62.33 5.79 -46.35
N GLN A 149 62.72 6.64 -45.37
CA GLN A 149 64.12 7.04 -45.19
C GLN A 149 64.96 5.85 -44.78
N LEU A 150 64.52 5.00 -43.87
CA LEU A 150 65.24 3.77 -43.47
C LEU A 150 65.36 2.83 -44.66
N ARG A 151 64.35 2.65 -45.48
CA ARG A 151 64.46 1.81 -46.69
C ARG A 151 65.52 2.32 -47.66
N TYR A 152 65.59 3.64 -47.88
CA TYR A 152 66.61 4.23 -48.72
C TYR A 152 67.99 4.03 -48.12
N ALA A 153 68.26 4.35 -46.87
CA ALA A 153 69.51 4.17 -46.21
C ALA A 153 69.99 2.72 -46.15
N SER A 154 69.07 1.78 -45.93
CA SER A 154 69.36 0.32 -45.98
C SER A 154 69.77 -0.16 -47.39
N HIS A 155 69.04 0.30 -48.43
CA HIS A 155 69.33 -0.04 -49.80
C HIS A 155 70.73 0.48 -50.20
N GLU A 156 71.11 1.71 -49.80
CA GLU A 156 72.45 2.26 -50.05
C GLU A 156 73.47 1.44 -49.34
N TYR A 157 73.34 1.16 -48.04
CA TYR A 157 74.24 0.34 -47.25
C TYR A 157 74.42 -1.06 -47.90
N ASP A 158 73.38 -1.74 -48.28
CA ASP A 158 73.43 -3.09 -48.88
C ASP A 158 74.04 -3.08 -50.27
N ARG A 159 73.92 -2.02 -51.05
CA ARG A 159 74.54 -1.83 -52.35
C ARG A 159 76.05 -1.68 -52.22
N TYR A 160 76.54 -0.88 -51.26
CA TYR A 160 78.00 -0.59 -51.08
C TYR A 160 78.76 -1.65 -50.29
N ARG A 161 78.03 -2.45 -49.46
CA ARG A 161 78.66 -3.50 -48.66
C ARG A 161 79.55 -4.48 -49.44
N PRO A 162 79.13 -5.06 -50.58
CA PRO A 162 79.97 -5.96 -51.40
C PRO A 162 81.12 -5.20 -52.08
N LEU A 163 80.94 -3.93 -52.43
CA LEU A 163 81.98 -3.13 -53.10
C LEU A 163 83.13 -2.83 -52.14
N ALA A 164 82.84 -2.50 -50.87
CA ALA A 164 83.86 -2.33 -49.88
C ALA A 164 84.53 -3.64 -49.52
N ALA A 165 83.85 -4.78 -49.50
CA ALA A 165 84.40 -6.10 -49.27
C ALA A 165 85.38 -6.52 -50.41
N SER A 166 85.22 -6.06 -51.63
CA SER A 166 86.07 -6.31 -52.78
C SER A 166 87.25 -5.30 -52.90
N GLY A 167 87.25 -4.30 -52.00
CA GLY A 167 88.24 -3.20 -52.05
C GLY A 167 87.98 -2.13 -53.10
N ALA A 168 86.86 -2.17 -53.77
CA ALA A 168 86.40 -1.21 -54.81
C ALA A 168 85.90 0.10 -54.22
N GLU A 169 85.60 0.15 -52.90
CA GLU A 169 85.10 1.33 -52.17
C GLU A 169 85.80 1.47 -50.82
N ALA A 170 85.86 2.69 -50.27
CA ALA A 170 86.51 2.97 -48.98
C ALA A 170 85.74 2.43 -47.78
N SER A 171 86.40 1.75 -46.85
CA SER A 171 85.75 1.25 -45.61
C SER A 171 85.13 2.35 -44.76
N GLU A 172 85.69 3.58 -44.81
CA GLU A 172 85.13 4.75 -44.16
C GLU A 172 83.77 5.13 -44.70
N HIS A 173 83.58 5.13 -46.00
CA HIS A 173 82.28 5.39 -46.66
C HIS A 173 81.22 4.35 -46.26
N LEU A 174 81.58 3.08 -46.18
CA LEU A 174 80.66 2.04 -45.69
C LEU A 174 80.30 2.27 -44.20
N ALA A 175 81.27 2.72 -43.37
CA ALA A 175 80.98 3.06 -41.98
C ALA A 175 79.97 4.25 -41.86
N ASP A 176 80.09 5.22 -42.75
CA ASP A 176 79.15 6.37 -42.79
C ASP A 176 77.74 5.96 -43.22
N LEU A 177 77.63 5.10 -44.24
CA LEU A 177 76.35 4.52 -44.67
C LEU A 177 75.75 3.67 -43.58
N LYS A 178 76.52 2.93 -42.82
CA LYS A 178 76.05 2.19 -41.66
C LYS A 178 75.48 3.11 -40.58
N ARG A 179 76.23 4.20 -40.24
CA ARG A 179 75.71 5.20 -39.26
C ARG A 179 74.38 5.84 -39.72
N SER A 180 74.26 6.18 -41.03
CA SER A 180 73.03 6.74 -41.59
C SER A 180 71.86 5.77 -41.51
N ARG A 181 72.10 4.47 -41.82
CA ARG A 181 71.05 3.43 -41.66
C ARG A 181 70.60 3.26 -40.20
N ASP A 182 71.60 3.17 -39.27
CA ASP A 182 71.35 2.97 -37.85
C ASP A 182 70.60 4.19 -37.24
N ALA A 183 70.92 5.43 -37.69
CA ALA A 183 70.23 6.64 -37.35
C ALA A 183 68.78 6.60 -37.85
N ALA A 184 68.57 6.26 -39.13
CA ALA A 184 67.19 6.15 -39.70
C ALA A 184 66.38 5.04 -39.00
N GLN A 185 67.02 3.96 -38.55
CA GLN A 185 66.34 2.92 -37.76
C GLN A 185 65.87 3.43 -36.40
N ALA A 186 66.74 4.25 -35.73
CA ALA A 186 66.39 4.89 -34.46
C ALA A 186 65.19 5.88 -34.65
N ASP A 187 65.17 6.64 -35.75
CA ASP A 187 64.08 7.55 -36.09
C ASP A 187 62.76 6.80 -36.31
N VAL A 188 62.76 5.65 -36.98
CA VAL A 188 61.59 4.79 -37.13
C VAL A 188 61.10 4.33 -35.76
N ALA A 189 61.95 3.90 -34.87
CA ALA A 189 61.60 3.46 -33.52
C ALA A 189 61.00 4.63 -32.69
N ALA A 190 61.56 5.82 -32.79
CA ALA A 190 61.07 7.02 -32.12
C ALA A 190 59.65 7.41 -32.62
N ASN A 191 59.46 7.43 -33.94
CA ASN A 191 58.12 7.73 -34.52
C ASN A 191 57.09 6.63 -34.24
N ALA A 192 57.50 5.35 -34.20
CA ALA A 192 56.60 4.27 -33.78
C ALA A 192 56.15 4.44 -32.32
N ALA A 193 57.05 4.86 -31.41
CA ALA A 193 56.69 5.16 -30.04
C ALA A 193 55.76 6.38 -29.93
N ALA A 194 55.94 7.40 -30.78
CA ALA A 194 55.03 8.56 -30.85
C ALA A 194 53.59 8.15 -31.27
N VAL A 195 53.45 7.29 -32.31
CA VAL A 195 52.14 6.73 -32.70
C VAL A 195 51.50 5.96 -31.57
N LYS A 196 52.28 5.13 -30.85
CA LYS A 196 51.78 4.36 -29.71
C LYS A 196 51.33 5.26 -28.56
N ALA A 197 52.06 6.31 -28.27
CA ALA A 197 51.72 7.30 -27.22
C ALA A 197 50.41 8.05 -27.57
N ALA A 198 50.31 8.56 -28.83
CA ALA A 198 49.09 9.23 -29.31
C ALA A 198 47.88 8.30 -29.29
N SER A 199 48.06 7.00 -29.65
CA SER A 199 46.98 6.01 -29.60
C SER A 199 46.55 5.66 -28.18
N ALA A 200 47.47 5.62 -27.21
CA ALA A 200 47.15 5.38 -25.80
C ALA A 200 46.24 6.48 -25.22
N GLN A 201 46.39 7.74 -25.68
CA GLN A 201 45.58 8.86 -25.24
C GLN A 201 44.10 8.66 -25.57
N ILE A 202 43.75 7.96 -26.65
CA ILE A 202 42.34 7.59 -26.99
C ILE A 202 41.71 6.76 -25.88
N ALA A 203 42.45 5.84 -25.27
CA ALA A 203 41.91 5.01 -24.18
C ALA A 203 41.52 5.86 -22.96
N THR A 204 42.35 6.87 -22.62
CA THR A 204 42.10 7.81 -21.54
C THR A 204 40.83 8.64 -21.82
N LEU A 205 40.72 9.18 -23.06
CA LEU A 205 39.55 9.98 -23.46
C LEU A 205 38.24 9.13 -23.47
N LYS A 206 38.33 7.87 -23.93
CA LYS A 206 37.19 6.93 -23.85
C LYS A 206 36.77 6.65 -22.40
N ALA A 207 37.74 6.44 -21.50
CA ALA A 207 37.45 6.27 -20.08
C ALA A 207 36.77 7.51 -19.48
N GLN A 208 37.20 8.71 -19.90
CA GLN A 208 36.56 9.98 -19.49
C GLN A 208 35.12 10.06 -19.97
N ILE A 209 34.77 9.59 -21.20
CA ILE A 209 33.39 9.53 -21.68
C ILE A 209 32.58 8.59 -20.81
N VAL A 210 33.06 7.37 -20.54
CA VAL A 210 32.34 6.39 -19.67
C VAL A 210 32.07 6.96 -18.29
N GLN A 211 33.04 7.68 -17.72
CA GLN A 211 32.83 8.38 -16.45
C GLN A 211 31.72 9.44 -16.58
N SER A 212 31.78 10.29 -17.59
CA SER A 212 30.77 11.34 -17.82
C SER A 212 29.36 10.77 -18.09
N GLU A 213 29.27 9.64 -18.79
CA GLU A 213 28.00 8.91 -19.00
C GLU A 213 27.43 8.34 -17.68
N ALA A 214 28.29 7.82 -16.78
CA ALA A 214 27.86 7.41 -15.44
C ALA A 214 27.34 8.58 -14.60
N GLU A 215 28.02 9.75 -14.68
CA GLU A 215 27.55 10.98 -14.03
C GLU A 215 26.23 11.49 -14.60
N LEU A 216 26.03 11.39 -15.92
CA LEU A 216 24.77 11.70 -16.59
C LEU A 216 23.64 10.79 -16.11
N ALA A 217 23.92 9.46 -16.02
CA ALA A 217 22.94 8.50 -15.52
C ALA A 217 22.53 8.81 -14.07
N SER A 218 23.47 9.17 -13.20
CA SER A 218 23.19 9.63 -11.83
C SER A 218 22.33 10.89 -11.79
N SER A 219 22.63 11.88 -12.67
CA SER A 219 21.83 13.11 -12.75
C SER A 219 20.39 12.84 -13.24
N ARG A 220 20.22 11.90 -14.17
CA ARG A 220 18.87 11.47 -14.63
C ARG A 220 18.10 10.78 -13.53
N ALA A 221 18.73 9.95 -12.70
CA ALA A 221 18.09 9.36 -11.53
C ALA A 221 17.65 10.43 -10.51
N SER A 222 18.47 11.46 -10.29
CA SER A 222 18.13 12.60 -9.43
C SER A 222 16.97 13.43 -9.99
N LEU A 223 16.90 13.60 -11.31
CA LEU A 223 15.75 14.24 -11.97
C LEU A 223 14.47 13.41 -11.74
N ALA A 224 14.52 12.08 -11.94
CA ALA A 224 13.37 11.21 -11.73
C ALA A 224 12.84 11.31 -10.29
N GLN A 225 13.72 11.40 -9.28
CA GLN A 225 13.32 11.63 -7.89
C GLN A 225 12.63 12.99 -7.73
N SER A 226 13.21 14.06 -8.30
CA SER A 226 12.62 15.42 -8.24
C SER A 226 11.25 15.47 -8.91
N ASP A 227 11.05 14.74 -10.02
CA ASP A 227 9.75 14.62 -10.69
C ASP A 227 8.72 13.85 -9.85
N ILE A 228 9.15 12.83 -9.10
CA ILE A 228 8.28 12.13 -8.14
C ILE A 228 7.84 13.09 -7.04
N ASP A 229 8.77 13.86 -6.48
CA ASP A 229 8.46 14.82 -5.42
C ASP A 229 7.52 15.91 -5.91
N LEU A 230 7.71 16.41 -7.13
CA LEU A 230 6.80 17.36 -7.79
C LEU A 230 5.40 16.76 -7.98
N ARG A 231 5.29 15.52 -8.47
CA ARG A 231 3.98 14.85 -8.59
C ARG A 231 3.30 14.67 -7.24
N ASN A 232 4.06 14.40 -6.19
CA ASN A 232 3.54 14.24 -4.84
C ASN A 232 3.01 15.53 -4.21
N THR A 233 3.24 16.71 -4.82
CA THR A 233 2.60 17.97 -4.41
C THR A 233 1.10 18.01 -4.73
N LEU A 234 0.63 17.16 -5.66
CA LEU A 234 -0.77 16.95 -5.95
C LEU A 234 -1.23 15.64 -5.32
N VAL A 235 -1.96 15.73 -4.21
CA VAL A 235 -2.49 14.57 -3.51
C VAL A 235 -3.81 14.14 -4.14
N SER A 236 -3.86 12.92 -4.65
CA SER A 236 -5.03 12.33 -5.32
C SER A 236 -5.62 11.18 -4.51
N SER A 237 -6.90 10.86 -4.76
CA SER A 237 -7.55 9.71 -4.15
C SER A 237 -7.00 8.40 -4.71
N PRO A 238 -6.61 7.42 -3.86
CA PRO A 238 -6.20 6.10 -4.31
C PRO A 238 -7.39 5.17 -4.63
N ILE A 239 -8.61 5.51 -4.16
CA ILE A 239 -9.82 4.69 -4.27
C ILE A 239 -11.04 5.55 -4.61
N ASP A 240 -12.08 4.90 -5.11
CA ASP A 240 -13.41 5.51 -5.22
C ASP A 240 -14.07 5.57 -3.83
N GLY A 241 -14.68 6.70 -3.49
CA GLY A 241 -15.32 6.83 -2.18
C GLY A 241 -15.86 8.23 -1.90
N VAL A 242 -16.15 8.46 -0.65
CA VAL A 242 -16.63 9.77 -0.14
C VAL A 242 -15.57 10.35 0.80
N VAL A 243 -15.31 11.64 0.63
CA VAL A 243 -14.38 12.39 1.50
C VAL A 243 -15.00 12.57 2.89
N GLY A 244 -14.28 12.11 3.90
CA GLY A 244 -14.64 12.30 5.30
C GLY A 244 -13.48 12.87 6.11
N ASN A 245 -13.80 13.45 7.27
CA ASN A 245 -12.81 13.92 8.26
C ASN A 245 -11.67 14.76 7.65
N ARG A 246 -12.02 15.80 6.89
CA ARG A 246 -11.05 16.73 6.31
C ARG A 246 -10.52 17.68 7.40
N THR A 247 -9.26 17.49 7.77
CA THR A 247 -8.59 18.27 8.83
C THR A 247 -7.75 19.43 8.29
N VAL A 248 -7.46 19.43 6.99
CA VAL A 248 -6.57 20.42 6.36
C VAL A 248 -7.31 21.64 5.81
N ARG A 249 -6.60 22.77 5.82
CA ARG A 249 -7.09 24.06 5.33
C ARG A 249 -6.04 24.73 4.43
N VAL A 250 -6.50 25.60 3.53
CA VAL A 250 -5.62 26.43 2.70
C VAL A 250 -4.75 27.31 3.59
N GLY A 251 -3.48 27.43 3.25
CA GLY A 251 -2.45 28.15 4.03
C GLY A 251 -1.81 27.35 5.16
N GLN A 252 -2.29 26.14 5.45
CA GLN A 252 -1.70 25.28 6.46
C GLN A 252 -0.42 24.61 5.93
N TYR A 253 0.63 24.58 6.76
CA TYR A 253 1.84 23.83 6.49
C TYR A 253 1.66 22.36 6.86
N VAL A 254 2.04 21.44 5.97
CA VAL A 254 1.96 19.99 6.18
C VAL A 254 3.32 19.33 6.00
N GLN A 255 3.50 18.20 6.66
CA GLN A 255 4.70 17.36 6.58
C GLN A 255 4.31 15.92 6.24
N PRO A 256 5.23 15.10 5.72
CA PRO A 256 4.98 13.67 5.51
C PRO A 256 4.41 13.00 6.76
N GLY A 257 3.31 12.26 6.59
CA GLY A 257 2.60 11.60 7.68
C GLY A 257 1.51 12.44 8.37
N THR A 258 1.38 13.76 8.06
CA THR A 258 0.27 14.57 8.58
C THR A 258 -1.05 14.08 8.00
N ARG A 259 -2.02 13.71 8.87
CA ARG A 259 -3.36 13.33 8.41
C ARG A 259 -4.04 14.53 7.75
N MET A 260 -4.50 14.38 6.51
CA MET A 260 -5.18 15.44 5.78
C MET A 260 -6.67 15.23 5.66
N LEU A 261 -7.09 14.09 5.16
CA LEU A 261 -8.47 13.69 4.99
C LEU A 261 -8.55 12.16 4.89
N THR A 262 -9.75 11.63 4.98
CA THR A 262 -10.01 10.20 4.84
C THR A 262 -10.97 9.99 3.67
N VAL A 263 -10.72 8.99 2.83
CA VAL A 263 -11.65 8.54 1.79
C VAL A 263 -12.27 7.22 2.24
N VAL A 264 -13.58 7.18 2.28
CA VAL A 264 -14.38 6.04 2.74
C VAL A 264 -15.02 5.38 1.52
N PRO A 265 -14.67 4.12 1.18
CA PRO A 265 -15.30 3.40 0.09
C PRO A 265 -16.73 3.00 0.47
N LEU A 266 -17.73 3.41 -0.31
CA LEU A 266 -19.11 3.03 -0.06
C LEU A 266 -19.48 1.68 -0.72
N ASN A 267 -18.67 1.20 -1.66
CA ASN A 267 -18.94 -0.05 -2.37
C ASN A 267 -18.53 -1.30 -1.57
N ASP A 268 -17.55 -1.17 -0.65
CA ASP A 268 -16.94 -2.28 0.08
C ASP A 268 -17.26 -2.22 1.58
N ILE A 269 -18.55 -1.92 1.88
CA ILE A 269 -19.06 -1.95 3.25
C ILE A 269 -19.32 -3.40 3.67
N TYR A 270 -18.82 -3.77 4.83
CA TYR A 270 -19.07 -5.04 5.49
C TYR A 270 -19.55 -4.81 6.92
N LEU A 271 -20.10 -5.84 7.53
CA LEU A 271 -20.53 -5.81 8.91
C LEU A 271 -19.57 -6.60 9.79
N THR A 272 -19.20 -6.03 10.92
CA THR A 272 -18.53 -6.76 12.01
C THR A 272 -19.54 -6.91 13.16
N ALA A 273 -19.89 -8.14 13.45
CA ALA A 273 -20.85 -8.50 14.49
C ALA A 273 -20.15 -9.27 15.61
N ASN A 274 -20.27 -8.80 16.84
CA ASN A 274 -19.65 -9.40 18.00
C ASN A 274 -20.60 -10.39 18.66
N PHE A 275 -20.44 -11.69 18.39
CA PHE A 275 -21.22 -12.76 19.01
C PHE A 275 -20.53 -13.26 20.27
N LYS A 276 -21.35 -13.72 21.25
CA LYS A 276 -20.82 -14.40 22.43
C LYS A 276 -20.18 -15.73 22.01
N GLU A 277 -19.11 -16.14 22.67
CA GLU A 277 -18.40 -17.42 22.43
C GLU A 277 -19.40 -18.62 22.43
N THR A 278 -20.42 -18.56 23.28
CA THR A 278 -21.45 -19.62 23.38
C THR A 278 -22.35 -19.71 22.14
N GLN A 279 -22.50 -18.65 21.37
CA GLN A 279 -23.33 -18.57 20.17
C GLN A 279 -22.62 -19.13 18.93
N LEU A 280 -21.31 -19.24 18.97
CA LEU A 280 -20.51 -19.72 17.81
C LEU A 280 -20.56 -21.22 17.59
N THR A 281 -21.12 -21.99 18.52
CA THR A 281 -21.10 -23.47 18.48
C THR A 281 -21.63 -24.03 17.15
N ASN A 282 -22.72 -23.45 16.64
CA ASN A 282 -23.39 -23.90 15.41
C ASN A 282 -23.17 -22.95 14.23
N MET A 283 -22.42 -21.84 14.42
CA MET A 283 -22.15 -20.90 13.33
C MET A 283 -21.04 -21.41 12.42
N ARG A 284 -21.22 -21.23 11.12
CA ARG A 284 -20.25 -21.64 10.09
C ARG A 284 -20.18 -20.56 8.99
N PRO A 285 -19.01 -20.38 8.32
CA PRO A 285 -18.93 -19.55 7.12
C PRO A 285 -19.94 -20.03 6.06
N GLY A 286 -20.55 -19.09 5.36
CA GLY A 286 -21.54 -19.34 4.32
C GLY A 286 -22.99 -19.34 4.80
N GLN A 287 -23.25 -19.29 6.11
CA GLN A 287 -24.62 -19.20 6.64
C GLN A 287 -25.27 -17.86 6.33
N PRO A 288 -26.58 -17.86 6.01
CA PRO A 288 -27.32 -16.63 5.74
C PRO A 288 -27.52 -15.82 7.03
N ALA A 289 -27.45 -14.49 6.87
CA ALA A 289 -27.73 -13.54 7.93
C ALA A 289 -28.72 -12.48 7.46
N THR A 290 -29.58 -12.05 8.37
CA THR A 290 -30.48 -10.92 8.16
C THR A 290 -30.00 -9.75 9.00
N LEU A 291 -29.86 -8.59 8.38
CA LEU A 291 -29.32 -7.38 8.98
C LEU A 291 -30.44 -6.35 9.10
N HIS A 292 -30.69 -5.89 10.30
CA HIS A 292 -31.64 -4.82 10.63
C HIS A 292 -30.84 -3.58 11.03
N VAL A 293 -30.77 -2.59 10.15
CA VAL A 293 -30.03 -1.34 10.40
C VAL A 293 -30.90 -0.41 11.23
N ASP A 294 -30.45 -0.02 12.43
CA ASP A 294 -31.27 0.77 13.37
C ASP A 294 -31.70 2.13 12.78
N ALA A 295 -30.86 2.75 11.96
CA ALA A 295 -31.17 4.01 11.28
C ALA A 295 -32.12 3.86 10.09
N LEU A 296 -32.41 2.64 9.62
CA LEU A 296 -33.18 2.33 8.41
C LEU A 296 -34.18 1.17 8.70
N PRO A 297 -35.17 1.36 9.55
CA PRO A 297 -36.04 0.25 10.05
C PRO A 297 -36.83 -0.47 8.95
N ASP A 298 -37.08 0.21 7.83
CA ASP A 298 -37.81 -0.38 6.69
C ASP A 298 -36.91 -1.24 5.78
N LEU A 299 -35.57 -1.29 6.06
CA LEU A 299 -34.61 -1.96 5.21
C LEU A 299 -34.04 -3.22 5.87
N ASN A 300 -34.49 -4.38 5.36
CA ASN A 300 -33.95 -5.67 5.76
C ASN A 300 -32.89 -6.13 4.74
N ILE A 301 -31.64 -6.09 5.11
CA ILE A 301 -30.55 -6.46 4.24
C ILE A 301 -30.15 -7.89 4.48
N LYS A 302 -29.92 -8.64 3.40
CA LYS A 302 -29.39 -9.99 3.49
C LYS A 302 -27.87 -9.95 3.49
N GLY A 303 -27.27 -10.83 4.29
CA GLY A 303 -25.83 -11.02 4.34
C GLY A 303 -25.48 -12.50 4.42
N VAL A 304 -24.20 -12.76 4.38
CA VAL A 304 -23.64 -14.12 4.53
C VAL A 304 -22.45 -14.03 5.47
N VAL A 305 -22.38 -14.95 6.43
CA VAL A 305 -21.21 -15.10 7.31
C VAL A 305 -19.99 -15.39 6.46
N ASP A 306 -19.02 -14.49 6.48
CA ASP A 306 -17.79 -14.57 5.68
C ASP A 306 -16.68 -15.31 6.44
N SER A 307 -16.36 -14.81 7.62
CA SER A 307 -15.26 -15.36 8.43
C SER A 307 -15.39 -15.00 9.90
N PHE A 308 -14.68 -15.75 10.72
CA PHE A 308 -14.54 -15.50 12.17
C PHE A 308 -13.17 -14.90 12.45
N SER A 309 -13.12 -13.94 13.38
CA SER A 309 -11.85 -13.45 13.89
C SER A 309 -11.07 -14.60 14.56
N PRO A 310 -9.75 -14.70 14.37
CA PRO A 310 -8.91 -15.73 14.98
C PRO A 310 -8.75 -15.57 16.51
N GLY A 311 -9.33 -14.52 17.10
CA GLY A 311 -9.29 -14.25 18.53
C GLY A 311 -10.47 -13.41 19.00
N THR A 312 -10.65 -13.35 20.31
CA THR A 312 -11.68 -12.53 20.95
C THR A 312 -11.34 -11.04 20.87
N GLY A 313 -12.34 -10.17 20.97
CA GLY A 313 -12.11 -8.72 20.97
C GLY A 313 -11.16 -8.24 22.10
N SER A 314 -11.16 -8.93 23.24
CA SER A 314 -10.25 -8.63 24.36
C SER A 314 -8.79 -8.98 24.06
N GLN A 315 -8.54 -9.99 23.24
CA GLN A 315 -7.18 -10.40 22.84
C GLN A 315 -6.51 -9.37 21.91
N PHE A 316 -7.29 -8.69 21.08
CA PHE A 316 -6.80 -7.70 20.14
C PHE A 316 -7.01 -6.26 20.62
N ALA A 317 -7.50 -6.06 21.84
CA ALA A 317 -7.64 -4.72 22.42
C ALA A 317 -6.26 -4.13 22.75
N LEU A 318 -6.07 -2.85 22.48
CA LEU A 318 -4.85 -2.09 22.83
C LEU A 318 -4.56 -2.10 24.35
N LEU A 319 -5.62 -2.15 25.15
CA LEU A 319 -5.57 -2.27 26.61
C LEU A 319 -6.47 -3.46 27.00
N PRO A 320 -5.90 -4.66 27.20
CA PRO A 320 -6.66 -5.78 27.69
C PRO A 320 -7.31 -5.44 29.05
N PRO A 321 -8.57 -5.83 29.27
CA PRO A 321 -9.21 -5.61 30.56
C PRO A 321 -8.50 -6.45 31.64
N GLU A 322 -7.76 -5.79 32.54
CA GLU A 322 -7.17 -6.43 33.71
C GLU A 322 -8.15 -6.30 34.90
N ASN A 323 -8.38 -7.40 35.60
CA ASN A 323 -9.18 -7.40 36.81
C ASN A 323 -8.38 -6.78 37.97
N ALA A 324 -8.70 -5.56 38.35
CA ALA A 324 -8.03 -4.82 39.40
C ALA A 324 -8.07 -5.48 40.80
N THR A 325 -8.89 -6.50 41.01
CA THR A 325 -9.11 -7.15 42.30
C THR A 325 -8.43 -8.53 42.45
N GLY A 326 -7.68 -9.01 41.45
CA GLY A 326 -6.98 -10.29 41.53
C GLY A 326 -7.86 -11.55 41.57
N ASN A 327 -9.18 -11.42 41.55
CA ASN A 327 -10.11 -12.55 41.50
C ASN A 327 -10.45 -12.88 40.07
N PHE A 328 -10.24 -14.14 39.66
CA PHE A 328 -10.62 -14.63 38.33
C PHE A 328 -12.14 -14.80 38.27
N THR A 329 -12.83 -13.93 37.53
CA THR A 329 -14.24 -14.13 37.14
C THR A 329 -14.29 -14.54 35.69
N LYS A 330 -14.90 -15.68 35.39
CA LYS A 330 -15.13 -16.13 34.01
C LYS A 330 -16.17 -15.21 33.35
N ILE A 331 -15.72 -14.33 32.46
CA ILE A 331 -16.60 -13.46 31.65
C ILE A 331 -16.72 -14.08 30.25
N VAL A 332 -17.95 -14.21 29.76
CA VAL A 332 -18.21 -14.67 28.39
C VAL A 332 -17.58 -13.69 27.41
N GLN A 333 -16.62 -14.17 26.63
CA GLN A 333 -15.93 -13.38 25.62
C GLN A 333 -16.78 -13.19 24.37
N ARG A 334 -16.53 -12.11 23.62
CA ARG A 334 -17.13 -11.87 22.32
C ARG A 334 -16.09 -12.08 21.22
N VAL A 335 -16.54 -12.73 20.15
CA VAL A 335 -15.72 -13.00 18.97
C VAL A 335 -16.30 -12.21 17.80
N PRO A 336 -15.50 -11.35 17.16
CA PRO A 336 -15.93 -10.65 15.96
C PRO A 336 -16.14 -11.61 14.78
N VAL A 337 -17.30 -11.49 14.15
CA VAL A 337 -17.69 -12.24 12.96
C VAL A 337 -17.87 -11.25 11.82
N LYS A 338 -17.15 -11.46 10.72
CA LYS A 338 -17.31 -10.66 9.51
C LYS A 338 -18.45 -11.20 8.67
N ILE A 339 -19.38 -10.33 8.31
CA ILE A 339 -20.55 -10.65 7.51
C ILE A 339 -20.51 -9.79 6.25
N ARG A 340 -20.54 -10.45 5.10
CA ARG A 340 -20.60 -9.81 3.80
C ARG A 340 -22.03 -9.42 3.50
N ILE A 341 -22.22 -8.18 3.09
CA ILE A 341 -23.52 -7.57 2.83
C ILE A 341 -23.92 -7.78 1.37
N ASN A 342 -25.10 -8.35 1.14
CA ASN A 342 -25.69 -8.49 -0.18
C ASN A 342 -26.78 -7.42 -0.36
N ALA A 343 -26.35 -6.18 -0.59
CA ALA A 343 -27.25 -5.04 -0.83
C ALA A 343 -27.14 -4.57 -2.29
N SER A 344 -28.24 -4.07 -2.82
CA SER A 344 -28.27 -3.40 -4.13
C SER A 344 -27.45 -2.10 -4.11
N PRO A 345 -27.01 -1.56 -5.26
CA PRO A 345 -26.27 -0.30 -5.33
C PRO A 345 -27.00 0.88 -4.68
N GLU A 346 -28.33 0.92 -4.76
CA GLU A 346 -29.15 1.99 -4.16
C GLU A 346 -29.22 1.86 -2.63
N GLU A 347 -29.34 0.64 -2.11
CA GLU A 347 -29.29 0.37 -0.67
C GLU A 347 -27.93 0.70 -0.09
N ARG A 348 -26.84 0.34 -0.78
CA ARG A 348 -25.46 0.63 -0.35
C ARG A 348 -25.19 2.11 -0.17
N LYS A 349 -25.76 2.99 -1.00
CA LYS A 349 -25.62 4.45 -0.86
C LYS A 349 -26.21 5.00 0.44
N ARG A 350 -27.15 4.28 1.05
CA ARG A 350 -27.79 4.66 2.32
C ARG A 350 -27.07 4.11 3.54
N LEU A 351 -26.16 3.15 3.36
CA LEU A 351 -25.37 2.53 4.42
C LEU A 351 -24.13 3.35 4.68
N LEU A 352 -23.91 3.73 5.91
CA LEU A 352 -22.73 4.47 6.32
C LEU A 352 -21.93 3.66 7.35
N PRO A 353 -20.60 3.58 7.23
CA PRO A 353 -19.75 2.97 8.26
C PRO A 353 -20.00 3.61 9.62
N GLY A 354 -20.05 2.79 10.66
CA GLY A 354 -20.35 3.20 12.03
C GLY A 354 -21.83 3.10 12.41
N MET A 355 -22.74 2.81 11.47
CA MET A 355 -24.14 2.54 11.83
C MET A 355 -24.26 1.25 12.64
N SER A 356 -25.11 1.26 13.68
CA SER A 356 -25.45 0.11 14.48
C SER A 356 -26.43 -0.78 13.74
N VAL A 357 -26.27 -2.08 13.89
CA VAL A 357 -27.06 -3.10 13.20
C VAL A 357 -27.38 -4.22 14.18
N THR A 358 -28.61 -4.70 14.15
CA THR A 358 -29.00 -5.97 14.78
C THR A 358 -28.90 -7.07 13.73
N VAL A 359 -28.23 -8.17 14.07
CA VAL A 359 -27.97 -9.28 13.14
C VAL A 359 -28.56 -10.56 13.67
N ASP A 360 -29.31 -11.22 12.79
CA ASP A 360 -29.86 -12.55 13.01
C ASP A 360 -29.21 -13.52 12.02
N VAL A 361 -28.45 -14.49 12.52
CA VAL A 361 -27.82 -15.53 11.71
C VAL A 361 -28.62 -16.81 11.83
N ASP A 362 -29.03 -17.38 10.70
CA ASP A 362 -29.69 -18.66 10.63
C ASP A 362 -28.64 -19.79 10.62
N THR A 363 -28.59 -20.54 11.73
CA THR A 363 -27.68 -21.64 11.92
C THR A 363 -28.27 -22.99 11.49
N HIS A 364 -29.51 -23.00 10.96
CA HIS A 364 -30.18 -24.21 10.48
C HIS A 364 -29.59 -24.69 9.13
N GLU A 365 -29.27 -23.77 8.24
CA GLU A 365 -28.60 -24.10 6.99
C GLU A 365 -27.11 -24.37 7.24
N GLN A 366 -26.66 -25.57 6.87
CA GLN A 366 -25.22 -25.86 6.80
C GLN A 366 -24.62 -24.93 5.74
N GLY A 367 -23.75 -24.05 6.16
CA GLY A 367 -23.02 -23.20 5.24
C GLY A 367 -22.43 -24.03 4.10
N ALA A 368 -22.58 -23.57 2.86
CA ALA A 368 -22.00 -24.23 1.71
C ALA A 368 -20.48 -24.32 1.88
N GLY A 369 -20.04 -25.43 2.44
CA GLY A 369 -18.63 -25.74 2.55
C GLY A 369 -18.03 -25.87 1.15
N LYS A 370 -17.07 -25.03 0.83
CA LYS A 370 -16.08 -25.28 -0.22
C LYS A 370 -14.91 -26.01 0.37
#